data_113684f4bf5228f41905bbb29c8d6d08
#
_entry.id   113684f4bf5228f41905bbb29c8d6d08
#
_cell.length_a   1.000
_cell.length_b   1.000
_cell.length_c   1.000
_cell.angle_alpha   90.00
_cell.angle_beta   90.00
_cell.angle_gamma   90.00
#
_symmetry.space_group_name_H-M   'P 1'
#
loop_
_entity.id
_entity.type
_entity.pdbx_description
1 polymer ?
#
loop_
_entity_poly.entity_id
_entity_poly.type
_entity_poly.pdbx_seq_one_letter_code
_entity_poly.pdbx_strand_id
1 'polypeptide(L)'
;HPAAVVRSRGTHFETVPYGDALSPGSEYNLESLLSDLRHVIRTVNPTQVIAPVPFDQHPDHAATAELVDRALAGTSCHPQRLGYLIHTSRIPTALVNTPARALLPPLRMRTYSWETYTLSPAVQQKKTKLLMVYRSQRPYVFLLRNAFVRRNELFFIPQEPATLATTLPPAAPVSR
;
A
#
# COMPACT_ATOMS: atom_id res chain seq x y z
N HIS A 1 2.61 23.43 4.60
CA HIS A 1 3.83 23.76 3.88
C HIS A 1 4.70 22.50 3.75
N PRO A 2 5.30 22.18 2.59
CA PRO A 2 6.06 20.93 2.36
C PRO A 2 7.25 20.76 3.31
N ALA A 3 7.88 21.85 3.74
CA ALA A 3 9.00 21.86 4.69
C ALA A 3 8.55 21.96 6.17
N ALA A 4 7.26 21.90 6.46
CA ALA A 4 6.79 21.95 7.84
C ALA A 4 7.16 20.65 8.56
N VAL A 5 7.94 20.77 9.65
CA VAL A 5 8.38 19.62 10.47
C VAL A 5 7.22 19.10 11.30
N VAL A 6 7.05 17.79 11.30
CA VAL A 6 6.02 17.07 12.05
C VAL A 6 6.67 16.33 13.23
N ARG A 7 6.15 16.56 14.42
CA ARG A 7 6.55 15.79 15.60
C ARG A 7 5.74 14.49 15.67
N SER A 8 6.45 13.36 15.74
CA SER A 8 5.81 12.05 15.91
C SER A 8 5.04 11.98 17.23
N ARG A 9 3.77 11.60 17.17
CA ARG A 9 2.93 11.48 18.38
C ARG A 9 3.37 10.35 19.31
N GLY A 10 3.91 9.27 18.74
CA GLY A 10 4.29 8.07 19.50
C GLY A 10 5.70 8.16 20.11
N THR A 11 6.66 8.71 19.36
CA THR A 11 8.07 8.75 19.76
C THR A 11 8.55 10.13 20.18
N HIS A 12 7.78 11.19 19.88
CA HIS A 12 8.11 12.60 20.09
C HIS A 12 9.35 13.11 19.34
N PHE A 13 9.90 12.32 18.41
CA PHE A 13 10.97 12.77 17.52
C PHE A 13 10.42 13.66 16.40
N GLU A 14 11.26 14.58 15.94
CA GLU A 14 11.04 15.46 14.80
C GLU A 14 11.99 15.13 13.64
N THR A 15 12.99 14.29 13.92
CA THR A 15 14.01 13.84 12.97
C THR A 15 14.17 12.33 13.03
N VAL A 16 14.80 11.75 12.01
CA VAL A 16 15.14 10.33 11.95
C VAL A 16 16.23 10.00 12.97
N PRO A 17 15.92 9.20 14.03
CA PRO A 17 16.85 8.98 15.13
C PRO A 17 17.84 7.82 14.91
N TYR A 18 17.72 7.09 13.79
CA TYR A 18 18.49 5.87 13.53
C TYR A 18 19.70 6.18 12.67
N GLY A 19 20.90 5.77 13.13
CA GLY A 19 22.17 6.02 12.43
C GLY A 19 22.36 5.18 11.16
N ASP A 20 21.61 4.07 11.03
CA ASP A 20 21.59 3.15 9.89
C ASP A 20 20.42 3.42 8.91
N ALA A 21 19.67 4.50 9.12
CA ALA A 21 18.62 4.92 8.19
C ALA A 21 19.23 5.47 6.89
N LEU A 22 18.40 5.57 5.83
CA LEU A 22 18.80 6.16 4.55
C LEU A 22 19.31 7.60 4.71
N SER A 23 18.62 8.40 5.51
CA SER A 23 18.94 9.80 5.80
C SER A 23 18.88 10.08 7.31
N PRO A 24 19.92 9.67 8.09
CA PRO A 24 19.96 9.91 9.53
C PRO A 24 19.88 11.40 9.86
N GLY A 25 19.08 11.76 10.85
CA GLY A 25 18.91 13.16 11.30
C GLY A 25 18.04 14.02 10.38
N SER A 26 17.53 13.51 9.26
CA SER A 26 16.61 14.27 8.40
C SER A 26 15.30 14.57 9.13
N GLU A 27 14.74 15.74 8.89
CA GLU A 27 13.49 16.18 9.49
C GLU A 27 12.29 15.37 8.97
N TYR A 28 11.31 15.16 9.85
CA TYR A 28 10.02 14.57 9.46
C TYR A 28 9.17 15.60 8.74
N ASN A 29 9.46 15.81 7.47
CA ASN A 29 8.67 16.64 6.58
C ASN A 29 8.49 15.99 5.21
N LEU A 30 7.62 16.58 4.40
CA LEU A 30 7.28 16.04 3.09
C LEU A 30 8.47 16.08 2.11
N GLU A 31 9.31 17.11 2.20
CA GLU A 31 10.47 17.26 1.31
C GLU A 31 11.51 16.17 1.56
N SER A 32 11.86 15.92 2.82
CA SER A 32 12.77 14.84 3.22
C SER A 32 12.26 13.48 2.75
N LEU A 33 10.97 13.21 3.01
CA LEU A 33 10.35 11.93 2.60
C LEU A 33 10.34 11.73 1.09
N LEU A 34 10.00 12.75 0.32
CA LEU A 34 10.03 12.68 -1.15
C LEU A 34 11.46 12.58 -1.69
N SER A 35 12.44 13.20 -1.02
CA SER A 35 13.85 13.06 -1.36
C SER A 35 14.31 11.61 -1.22
N ASP A 36 14.01 11.00 -0.08
CA ASP A 36 14.35 9.61 0.21
C ASP A 36 13.68 8.64 -0.78
N LEU A 37 12.39 8.80 -1.03
CA LEU A 37 11.66 7.98 -2.00
C LEU A 37 12.26 8.10 -3.41
N ARG A 38 12.58 9.31 -3.86
CA ARG A 38 13.22 9.53 -5.16
C ARG A 38 14.62 8.92 -5.22
N HIS A 39 15.38 9.01 -4.12
CA HIS A 39 16.69 8.38 -4.04
C HIS A 39 16.58 6.86 -4.21
N VAL A 40 15.69 6.21 -3.47
CA VAL A 40 15.43 4.76 -3.58
C VAL A 40 15.01 4.39 -5.01
N ILE A 41 14.04 5.12 -5.59
CA ILE A 41 13.55 4.85 -6.94
C ILE A 41 14.68 4.96 -7.97
N ARG A 42 15.51 6.00 -7.91
CA ARG A 42 16.64 6.17 -8.84
C ARG A 42 17.70 5.09 -8.67
N THR A 43 18.00 4.73 -7.41
CA THR A 43 19.03 3.73 -7.09
C THR A 43 18.62 2.32 -7.53
N VAL A 44 17.35 1.97 -7.27
CA VAL A 44 16.82 0.63 -7.61
C VAL A 44 16.46 0.54 -9.10
N ASN A 45 16.06 1.66 -9.70
CA ASN A 45 15.52 1.73 -11.07
C ASN A 45 14.50 0.62 -11.35
N PRO A 46 13.38 0.57 -10.60
CA PRO A 46 12.46 -0.55 -10.63
C PRO A 46 11.70 -0.60 -11.96
N THR A 47 11.46 -1.82 -12.46
CA THR A 47 10.55 -2.06 -13.58
C THR A 47 9.08 -2.11 -13.13
N GLN A 48 8.86 -2.34 -11.83
CA GLN A 48 7.53 -2.45 -11.24
C GLN A 48 7.53 -1.85 -9.83
N VAL A 49 6.50 -1.07 -9.50
CA VAL A 49 6.27 -0.50 -8.17
C VAL A 49 4.91 -0.94 -7.65
N ILE A 50 4.92 -1.60 -6.49
CA ILE A 50 3.71 -2.06 -5.80
C ILE A 50 3.49 -1.16 -4.59
N ALA A 51 2.35 -0.48 -4.53
CA ALA A 51 1.99 0.42 -3.44
C ALA A 51 0.48 0.33 -3.14
N PRO A 52 -0.01 0.89 -2.02
CA PRO A 52 -1.45 0.97 -1.79
C PRO A 52 -2.16 1.75 -2.90
N VAL A 53 -3.48 1.61 -2.96
CA VAL A 53 -4.32 2.44 -3.84
C VAL A 53 -4.72 3.76 -3.15
N PRO A 54 -4.91 4.87 -3.89
CA PRO A 54 -5.25 6.17 -3.28
C PRO A 54 -6.66 6.20 -2.66
N PHE A 55 -7.52 5.26 -3.01
CA PHE A 55 -8.87 5.11 -2.47
C PHE A 55 -8.98 4.04 -1.36
N ASP A 56 -7.85 3.57 -0.82
CA ASP A 56 -7.84 2.76 0.41
C ASP A 56 -8.34 3.62 1.57
N GLN A 57 -9.17 3.06 2.45
CA GLN A 57 -9.79 3.81 3.55
C GLN A 57 -8.84 4.09 4.71
N HIS A 58 -7.68 3.43 4.76
CA HIS A 58 -6.67 3.76 5.75
C HIS A 58 -5.90 5.01 5.28
N PRO A 59 -5.84 6.09 6.11
CA PRO A 59 -5.21 7.34 5.69
C PRO A 59 -3.74 7.20 5.33
N ASP A 60 -2.99 6.34 6.04
CA ASP A 60 -1.58 6.11 5.72
C ASP A 60 -1.40 5.39 4.38
N HIS A 61 -2.34 4.51 3.99
CA HIS A 61 -2.29 3.85 2.69
C HIS A 61 -2.56 4.86 1.57
N ALA A 62 -3.61 5.66 1.71
CA ALA A 62 -3.93 6.70 0.72
C ALA A 62 -2.79 7.71 0.58
N ALA A 63 -2.22 8.18 1.69
CA ALA A 63 -1.05 9.06 1.69
C ALA A 63 0.18 8.41 1.04
N THR A 64 0.43 7.12 1.32
CA THR A 64 1.54 6.38 0.70
C THR A 64 1.38 6.30 -0.82
N ALA A 65 0.17 6.03 -1.31
CA ALA A 65 -0.12 6.00 -2.75
C ALA A 65 0.23 7.34 -3.41
N GLU A 66 -0.26 8.46 -2.84
CA GLU A 66 0.03 9.81 -3.33
C GLU A 66 1.53 10.12 -3.32
N LEU A 67 2.22 9.80 -2.22
CA LEU A 67 3.66 10.07 -2.09
C LEU A 67 4.49 9.30 -3.11
N VAL A 68 4.16 8.04 -3.36
CA VAL A 68 4.83 7.22 -4.39
C VAL A 68 4.61 7.83 -5.78
N ASP A 69 3.41 8.26 -6.13
CA ASP A 69 3.12 8.87 -7.43
C ASP A 69 3.85 10.21 -7.59
N ARG A 70 3.89 11.04 -6.53
CA ARG A 70 4.66 12.30 -6.53
C ARG A 70 6.18 12.06 -6.60
N ALA A 71 6.68 11.01 -5.98
CA ALA A 71 8.09 10.66 -6.07
C ALA A 71 8.46 10.21 -7.48
N LEU A 72 7.66 9.33 -8.10
CA LEU A 72 7.85 8.87 -9.48
C LEU A 72 7.81 10.02 -10.49
N ALA A 73 6.84 10.94 -10.37
CA ALA A 73 6.75 12.11 -11.22
C ALA A 73 8.00 13.03 -11.15
N GLY A 74 8.76 12.95 -10.06
CA GLY A 74 10.04 13.66 -9.87
C GLY A 74 11.28 12.88 -10.32
N THR A 75 11.11 11.78 -11.07
CA THR A 75 12.20 10.94 -11.60
C THR A 75 11.98 10.67 -13.08
N SER A 76 13.01 10.16 -13.77
CA SER A 76 12.90 9.62 -15.13
C SER A 76 12.51 8.15 -15.19
N CYS A 77 12.16 7.53 -14.06
CA CYS A 77 11.75 6.14 -13.99
C CYS A 77 10.25 6.01 -14.33
N HIS A 78 9.91 5.06 -15.19
CA HIS A 78 8.54 4.78 -15.61
C HIS A 78 8.17 3.32 -15.36
N PRO A 79 8.13 2.88 -14.09
CA PRO A 79 7.78 1.50 -13.75
C PRO A 79 6.29 1.22 -13.97
N GLN A 80 5.94 -0.04 -14.20
CA GLN A 80 4.56 -0.48 -14.09
C GLN A 80 4.06 -0.23 -12.67
N ARG A 81 2.93 0.45 -12.52
CA ARG A 81 2.28 0.69 -11.24
C ARG A 81 1.26 -0.42 -10.95
N LEU A 82 1.40 -1.05 -9.78
CA LEU A 82 0.44 -2.02 -9.26
C LEU A 82 -0.09 -1.53 -7.91
N GLY A 83 -1.41 -1.43 -7.78
CA GLY A 83 -2.07 -0.98 -6.57
C GLY A 83 -2.66 -2.14 -5.76
N TYR A 84 -2.36 -2.25 -4.46
CA TYR A 84 -3.06 -3.18 -3.59
C TYR A 84 -4.08 -2.45 -2.71
N LEU A 85 -5.21 -3.11 -2.43
CA LEU A 85 -6.31 -2.59 -1.64
C LEU A 85 -6.51 -3.47 -0.41
N ILE A 86 -6.41 -2.88 0.79
CA ILE A 86 -6.55 -3.59 2.07
C ILE A 86 -7.84 -3.18 2.78
N HIS A 87 -8.08 -1.88 2.94
CA HIS A 87 -9.22 -1.36 3.68
C HIS A 87 -10.31 -0.87 2.75
N THR A 88 -11.44 -1.59 2.77
CA THR A 88 -12.67 -1.18 2.11
C THR A 88 -13.79 -1.14 3.14
N SER A 89 -14.82 -0.29 2.94
CA SER A 89 -15.99 -0.17 3.82
C SER A 89 -16.77 -1.48 4.03
N ARG A 90 -16.45 -2.46 3.23
CA ARG A 90 -16.86 -3.84 3.41
C ARG A 90 -15.63 -4.68 3.18
N ILE A 91 -14.88 -4.95 4.25
CA ILE A 91 -14.02 -6.13 4.25
C ILE A 91 -14.95 -7.26 3.83
N PRO A 92 -14.82 -7.82 2.62
CA PRO A 92 -15.68 -8.92 2.26
C PRO A 92 -15.29 -10.02 3.21
N THR A 93 -16.11 -10.20 4.23
CA THR A 93 -16.21 -11.42 5.00
C THR A 93 -14.94 -12.29 4.96
N ALA A 94 -13.82 -11.67 5.26
CA ALA A 94 -12.56 -12.37 5.56
C ALA A 94 -12.75 -13.34 6.75
N LEU A 95 -13.89 -13.24 7.40
CA LEU A 95 -14.35 -14.14 8.47
C LEU A 95 -14.71 -15.54 7.97
N VAL A 96 -14.97 -15.72 6.68
CA VAL A 96 -15.20 -17.09 6.15
C VAL A 96 -13.86 -17.66 5.73
N ASN A 97 -13.38 -18.59 6.52
CA ASN A 97 -12.16 -19.36 6.29
C ASN A 97 -12.19 -20.03 4.92
N THR A 98 -11.65 -19.39 3.91
CA THR A 98 -11.54 -19.98 2.58
C THR A 98 -10.23 -19.59 1.89
N PRO A 99 -9.09 -20.13 2.36
CA PRO A 99 -7.82 -20.00 1.64
C PRO A 99 -7.92 -20.47 0.18
N ALA A 100 -8.88 -21.37 -0.09
CA ALA A 100 -9.14 -21.88 -1.43
C ALA A 100 -9.84 -20.90 -2.37
N ARG A 101 -10.36 -19.76 -1.90
CA ARG A 101 -11.04 -18.79 -2.76
C ARG A 101 -10.06 -17.74 -3.32
N ALA A 102 -10.25 -17.41 -4.59
CA ALA A 102 -9.57 -16.29 -5.21
C ALA A 102 -10.05 -14.95 -4.64
N LEU A 103 -9.15 -13.98 -4.58
CA LEU A 103 -9.51 -12.58 -4.43
C LEU A 103 -10.16 -12.11 -5.73
N LEU A 104 -11.25 -11.37 -5.59
CA LEU A 104 -11.96 -10.73 -6.69
C LEU A 104 -12.03 -9.24 -6.45
N PRO A 105 -12.08 -8.43 -7.52
CA PRO A 105 -12.31 -7.00 -7.37
C PRO A 105 -13.58 -6.71 -6.57
N PRO A 106 -13.59 -5.68 -5.70
CA PRO A 106 -14.81 -5.24 -5.02
C PRO A 106 -15.91 -4.95 -6.05
N LEU A 107 -17.16 -5.28 -5.73
CA LEU A 107 -18.29 -5.16 -6.67
C LEU A 107 -18.37 -3.80 -7.37
N ARG A 108 -18.16 -2.72 -6.62
CA ARG A 108 -18.21 -1.34 -7.14
C ARG A 108 -16.98 -0.95 -7.97
N MET A 109 -15.95 -1.81 -8.00
CA MET A 109 -14.67 -1.55 -8.67
C MET A 109 -14.37 -2.55 -9.79
N ARG A 110 -15.34 -3.36 -10.20
CA ARG A 110 -15.17 -4.36 -11.25
C ARG A 110 -14.99 -3.77 -12.64
N THR A 111 -15.35 -2.51 -12.82
CA THR A 111 -15.17 -1.78 -14.09
C THR A 111 -13.75 -1.28 -14.29
N TYR A 112 -12.93 -1.29 -13.26
CA TYR A 112 -11.52 -0.92 -13.34
C TYR A 112 -10.66 -2.11 -13.77
N SER A 113 -9.46 -1.81 -14.26
CA SER A 113 -8.48 -2.82 -14.65
C SER A 113 -7.82 -3.44 -13.42
N TRP A 114 -7.79 -4.77 -13.37
CA TRP A 114 -7.18 -5.55 -12.33
C TRP A 114 -6.30 -6.64 -12.90
N GLU A 115 -5.15 -6.86 -12.27
CA GLU A 115 -4.24 -7.94 -12.60
C GLU A 115 -4.25 -8.99 -11.49
N THR A 116 -4.23 -10.26 -11.88
CA THR A 116 -4.33 -11.39 -10.96
C THR A 116 -3.09 -12.28 -11.11
N TYR A 117 -2.42 -12.53 -9.99
CA TYR A 117 -1.28 -13.46 -9.91
C TYR A 117 -1.69 -14.71 -9.13
N THR A 118 -1.78 -15.84 -9.81
CA THR A 118 -2.09 -17.12 -9.16
C THR A 118 -0.94 -17.57 -8.29
N LEU A 119 -1.24 -17.98 -7.06
CA LEU A 119 -0.26 -18.47 -6.09
C LEU A 119 -0.31 -20.00 -6.01
N SER A 120 0.85 -20.64 -6.17
CA SER A 120 0.97 -22.07 -5.91
C SER A 120 0.72 -22.39 -4.43
N PRO A 121 0.32 -23.65 -4.09
CA PRO A 121 0.17 -24.06 -2.69
C PRO A 121 1.42 -23.81 -1.84
N ALA A 122 2.60 -24.00 -2.41
CA ALA A 122 3.88 -23.74 -1.72
C ALA A 122 4.04 -22.25 -1.37
N VAL A 123 3.68 -21.34 -2.28
CA VAL A 123 3.73 -19.89 -2.04
C VAL A 123 2.68 -19.49 -0.98
N GLN A 124 1.48 -20.05 -1.01
CA GLN A 124 0.45 -19.82 0.00
C GLN A 124 0.93 -20.26 1.41
N GLN A 125 1.59 -21.43 1.52
CA GLN A 125 2.20 -21.89 2.77
C GLN A 125 3.31 -20.94 3.23
N LYS A 126 4.19 -20.49 2.34
CA LYS A 126 5.24 -19.50 2.65
C LYS A 126 4.62 -18.20 3.17
N LYS A 127 3.58 -17.69 2.52
CA LYS A 127 2.84 -16.50 2.96
C LYS A 127 2.25 -16.68 4.36
N THR A 128 1.67 -17.84 4.65
CA THR A 128 1.19 -18.18 6.01
C THR A 128 2.31 -18.11 7.06
N LYS A 129 3.48 -18.67 6.76
CA LYS A 129 4.64 -18.61 7.66
C LYS A 129 5.12 -17.18 7.89
N LEU A 130 5.14 -16.36 6.85
CA LEU A 130 5.54 -14.94 6.94
C LEU A 130 4.61 -14.13 7.85
N LEU A 131 3.29 -14.38 7.82
CA LEU A 131 2.35 -13.73 8.75
C LEU A 131 2.67 -14.04 10.22
N MET A 132 3.21 -15.21 10.52
CA MET A 132 3.60 -15.60 11.89
C MET A 132 4.86 -14.87 12.40
N VAL A 133 5.66 -14.27 11.53
CA VAL A 133 6.84 -13.48 11.93
C VAL A 133 6.43 -12.18 12.63
N TYR A 134 5.28 -11.63 12.29
CA TYR A 134 4.75 -10.40 12.90
C TYR A 134 4.18 -10.67 14.30
N ARG A 135 5.05 -10.71 15.30
CA ARG A 135 4.71 -11.10 16.68
C ARG A 135 3.60 -10.25 17.31
N SER A 136 3.60 -8.95 17.05
CA SER A 136 2.57 -8.01 17.54
C SER A 136 1.19 -8.30 16.95
N GLN A 137 1.11 -8.94 15.79
CA GLN A 137 -0.14 -9.25 15.09
C GLN A 137 -0.66 -10.68 15.38
N ARG A 138 0.06 -11.46 16.19
CA ARG A 138 -0.34 -12.86 16.50
C ARG A 138 -1.76 -13.03 17.02
N PRO A 139 -2.32 -12.15 17.87
CA PRO A 139 -3.71 -12.27 18.30
C PRO A 139 -4.70 -12.22 17.13
N TYR A 140 -4.33 -11.57 16.03
CA TYR A 140 -5.15 -11.42 14.83
C TYR A 140 -4.75 -12.34 13.67
N VAL A 141 -3.79 -13.24 13.90
CA VAL A 141 -3.20 -14.09 12.84
C VAL A 141 -4.26 -14.91 12.11
N PHE A 142 -5.28 -15.37 12.81
CA PHE A 142 -6.37 -16.12 12.18
C PHE A 142 -7.15 -15.24 11.17
N LEU A 143 -7.49 -14.01 11.54
CA LEU A 143 -8.15 -13.06 10.66
C LEU A 143 -7.24 -12.68 9.49
N LEU A 144 -5.97 -12.37 9.76
CA LEU A 144 -4.99 -12.02 8.75
C LEU A 144 -4.74 -13.16 7.76
N ARG A 145 -4.62 -14.39 8.25
CA ARG A 145 -4.49 -15.57 7.38
C ARG A 145 -5.68 -15.69 6.45
N ASN A 146 -6.89 -15.58 6.97
CA ASN A 146 -8.12 -15.71 6.17
C ASN A 146 -8.30 -14.56 5.18
N ALA A 147 -7.86 -13.36 5.53
CA ALA A 147 -7.92 -12.20 4.66
C ALA A 147 -6.87 -12.27 3.54
N PHE A 148 -5.63 -12.60 3.86
CA PHE A 148 -4.49 -12.40 2.97
C PHE A 148 -3.94 -13.67 2.33
N VAL A 149 -4.14 -14.86 2.91
CA VAL A 149 -3.70 -16.12 2.28
C VAL A 149 -4.79 -16.63 1.35
N ARG A 150 -4.68 -16.30 0.09
CA ARG A 150 -5.64 -16.64 -0.96
C ARG A 150 -4.96 -17.39 -2.11
N ARG A 151 -5.75 -17.86 -3.09
CA ARG A 151 -5.22 -18.53 -4.29
C ARG A 151 -4.47 -17.59 -5.23
N ASN A 152 -4.63 -16.29 -5.06
CA ASN A 152 -4.02 -15.26 -5.91
C ASN A 152 -3.72 -14.00 -5.10
N GLU A 153 -2.85 -13.18 -5.66
CA GLU A 153 -2.79 -11.75 -5.38
C GLU A 153 -3.65 -11.03 -6.42
N LEU A 154 -4.16 -9.86 -6.04
CA LEU A 154 -4.99 -9.03 -6.88
C LEU A 154 -4.47 -7.60 -6.82
N PHE A 155 -4.12 -7.03 -7.97
CA PHE A 155 -3.60 -5.68 -8.06
C PHE A 155 -4.46 -4.83 -8.99
N PHE A 156 -4.74 -3.63 -8.55
CA PHE A 156 -5.34 -2.58 -9.34
C PHE A 156 -4.29 -2.02 -10.31
N ILE A 157 -4.67 -1.81 -11.56
CA ILE A 157 -3.85 -1.13 -12.57
C ILE A 157 -4.32 0.31 -12.67
N PRO A 158 -3.53 1.29 -12.17
CA PRO A 158 -3.86 2.68 -12.36
C PRO A 158 -3.96 3.01 -13.86
N GLN A 159 -5.03 3.68 -14.24
CA GLN A 159 -5.15 4.24 -15.58
C GLN A 159 -4.41 5.59 -15.62
N GLU A 160 -3.93 5.97 -16.80
CA GLU A 160 -3.27 7.26 -17.03
C GLU A 160 -4.15 8.44 -16.52
N PRO A 161 -3.56 9.52 -15.98
CA PRO A 161 -4.28 10.59 -15.27
C PRO A 161 -5.45 11.22 -16.02
N ALA A 162 -5.45 11.17 -17.34
CA ALA A 162 -6.51 11.77 -18.17
C ALA A 162 -7.89 11.11 -17.98
N THR A 163 -7.95 9.89 -17.43
CA THR A 163 -9.20 9.13 -17.30
C THR A 163 -9.72 9.07 -15.86
N LEU A 164 -8.88 9.39 -14.86
CA LEU A 164 -9.25 9.27 -13.44
C LEU A 164 -10.08 10.45 -12.91
N ALA A 165 -10.00 11.63 -13.55
CA ALA A 165 -10.67 12.83 -13.05
C ALA A 165 -12.21 12.77 -13.09
N THR A 166 -12.78 11.84 -13.85
CA THR A 166 -14.23 11.82 -14.13
C THR A 166 -15.00 10.64 -13.51
N THR A 167 -14.32 9.64 -12.91
CA THR A 167 -14.97 8.35 -12.57
C THR A 167 -14.73 7.81 -11.17
N LEU A 168 -13.97 8.48 -10.30
CA LEU A 168 -13.81 8.01 -8.92
C LEU A 168 -15.08 8.31 -8.12
N PRO A 169 -15.69 7.31 -7.46
CA PRO A 169 -16.78 7.57 -6.54
C PRO A 169 -16.27 8.45 -5.37
N PRO A 170 -17.08 9.40 -4.88
CA PRO A 170 -16.69 10.21 -3.73
C PRO A 170 -16.35 9.31 -2.53
N ALA A 171 -15.29 9.66 -1.82
CA ALA A 171 -14.93 9.01 -0.57
C ALA A 171 -16.15 9.02 0.37
N ALA A 172 -16.50 7.86 0.93
CA ALA A 172 -17.58 7.78 1.89
C ALA A 172 -17.25 8.67 3.11
N PRO A 173 -18.22 9.43 3.65
CA PRO A 173 -17.99 10.25 4.83
C PRO A 173 -17.52 9.36 5.98
N VAL A 174 -16.45 9.76 6.64
CA VAL A 174 -15.96 9.13 7.87
C VAL A 174 -16.98 9.50 8.95
N SER A 175 -17.82 8.54 9.35
CA SER A 175 -18.63 8.70 10.55
C SER A 175 -17.69 8.78 11.76
N ARG A 176 -17.82 9.88 12.51
CA ARG A 176 -17.12 10.10 13.78
C ARG A 176 -17.62 9.14 14.85
#